data_92d17748a4fa8ca55ef1658f178ffb84
#
_entry.id   92d17748a4fa8ca55ef1658f178ffb84
#
_cell.length_a   1.000
_cell.length_b   1.000
_cell.length_c   1.000
_cell.angle_alpha   90.00
_cell.angle_beta   90.00
_cell.angle_gamma   90.00
#
_symmetry.space_group_name_H-M   'P 1'
#
loop_
_entity.id
_entity.type
_entity.pdbx_description
1 polymer ?
#
loop_
_entity_poly.entity_id
_entity_poly.type
_entity_poly.pdbx_seq_one_letter_code
_entity_poly.pdbx_strand_id
1 'polypeptide(L)'
;MVRTRSALFVLSESIINRDIGVLELLTSIGLQHFQERGDQLCEILGVDLQWRMFKLSDGQKRRVQLVMGLLKPWKVLLLDEVTVDLDVIARGKLLQFLKWETETRQCSVVYATHIFDGLAQWPDQVLHLKEGRIIDRLDCHRDVKFTTANDAGNGTVAFNRQTPVVSISKVSSLHPLAVAWLTDDPNELKQATPLPDV
;
A
#
# COMPACT_ATOMS: atom_id res chain seq x y z
N MET A 1 23.72 -12.89 -13.72
CA MET A 1 22.29 -12.83 -14.10
C MET A 1 21.46 -13.29 -12.89
N VAL A 2 21.00 -12.35 -12.05
CA VAL A 2 20.22 -12.65 -10.83
C VAL A 2 18.82 -13.05 -11.26
N ARG A 3 18.42 -14.30 -11.03
CA ARG A 3 17.04 -14.73 -11.24
C ARG A 3 16.12 -13.95 -10.28
N THR A 4 15.40 -12.99 -10.80
CA THR A 4 14.37 -12.25 -10.08
C THR A 4 13.23 -13.22 -9.80
N ARG A 5 13.11 -13.71 -8.57
CA ARG A 5 11.97 -14.50 -8.14
C ARG A 5 10.78 -13.55 -8.00
N SER A 6 9.64 -13.92 -8.56
CA SER A 6 8.36 -13.31 -8.23
C SER A 6 8.13 -13.56 -6.73
N ALA A 7 8.35 -12.56 -5.90
CA ALA A 7 8.14 -12.68 -4.47
C ALA A 7 6.74 -12.13 -4.16
N LEU A 8 5.82 -13.03 -3.88
CA LEU A 8 4.60 -12.73 -3.17
C LEU A 8 4.99 -12.52 -1.70
N PHE A 9 5.03 -11.28 -1.24
CA PHE A 9 5.33 -10.99 0.14
C PHE A 9 4.04 -10.68 0.87
N VAL A 10 3.49 -11.70 1.52
CA VAL A 10 2.46 -11.55 2.54
C VAL A 10 3.20 -11.36 3.87
N LEU A 11 3.13 -10.18 4.46
CA LEU A 11 3.58 -9.96 5.83
C LEU A 11 2.65 -10.71 6.78
N SER A 12 2.94 -11.99 7.03
CA SER A 12 2.26 -12.74 8.08
C SER A 12 2.76 -12.24 9.44
N GLU A 13 1.87 -12.19 10.40
CA GLU A 13 2.10 -11.71 11.78
C GLU A 13 3.01 -12.61 12.63
N SER A 14 3.88 -13.40 12.04
CA SER A 14 4.80 -14.22 12.84
C SER A 14 5.83 -13.30 13.53
N ILE A 15 5.45 -12.82 14.70
CA ILE A 15 6.30 -12.07 15.61
C ILE A 15 7.53 -12.93 15.92
N ILE A 16 8.69 -12.49 15.48
CA ILE A 16 9.96 -13.14 15.82
C ILE A 16 10.28 -12.79 17.28
N ASN A 17 9.84 -13.63 18.21
CA ASN A 17 10.11 -13.49 19.64
C ASN A 17 11.43 -14.17 20.07
N ARG A 18 12.42 -14.20 19.19
CA ARG A 18 13.74 -14.75 19.50
C ARG A 18 14.71 -13.66 19.96
N ASP A 19 15.64 -14.03 20.83
CA ASP A 19 16.74 -13.14 21.21
C ASP A 19 17.80 -13.10 20.09
N ILE A 20 17.50 -12.38 19.03
CA ILE A 20 18.37 -12.18 17.86
C ILE A 20 18.58 -10.69 17.62
N GLY A 21 19.80 -10.28 17.23
CA GLY A 21 20.08 -8.92 16.80
C GLY A 21 19.47 -8.63 15.42
N VAL A 22 19.06 -7.38 15.19
CA VAL A 22 18.48 -6.96 13.90
C VAL A 22 19.52 -7.11 12.79
N LEU A 23 20.78 -6.71 13.00
CA LEU A 23 21.86 -6.91 12.03
C LEU A 23 22.06 -8.39 11.71
N GLU A 24 22.09 -9.27 12.72
CA GLU A 24 22.23 -10.71 12.54
C GLU A 24 21.06 -11.27 11.71
N LEU A 25 19.83 -10.86 12.03
CA LEU A 25 18.63 -11.25 11.33
C LEU A 25 18.67 -10.84 9.86
N LEU A 26 18.98 -9.57 9.56
CA LEU A 26 19.04 -9.05 8.20
C LEU A 26 20.19 -9.69 7.41
N THR A 27 21.33 -9.97 8.06
CA THR A 27 22.46 -10.68 7.47
C THR A 27 22.08 -12.12 7.07
N SER A 28 21.32 -12.81 7.92
CA SER A 28 20.85 -14.18 7.64
C SER A 28 19.96 -14.28 6.39
N ILE A 29 19.26 -13.21 6.03
CA ILE A 29 18.40 -13.15 4.84
C ILE A 29 19.11 -12.54 3.62
N GLY A 30 20.38 -12.12 3.76
CA GLY A 30 21.24 -11.69 2.66
C GLY A 30 21.51 -10.20 2.58
N LEU A 31 21.49 -9.45 3.68
CA LEU A 31 21.79 -8.01 3.71
C LEU A 31 23.10 -7.68 2.97
N GLN A 32 24.15 -8.52 3.12
CA GLN A 32 25.43 -8.32 2.49
C GLN A 32 25.38 -8.28 0.94
N HIS A 33 24.34 -8.83 0.33
CA HIS A 33 24.14 -8.79 -1.13
C HIS A 33 23.31 -7.59 -1.59
N PHE A 34 22.69 -6.87 -0.66
CA PHE A 34 21.78 -5.76 -0.92
C PHE A 34 22.01 -4.60 0.06
N GLN A 35 23.29 -4.33 0.37
CA GLN A 35 23.67 -3.40 1.45
C GLN A 35 23.05 -2.01 1.26
N GLU A 36 23.28 -1.38 0.10
CA GLU A 36 22.76 -0.04 -0.19
C GLU A 36 21.24 0.05 -0.01
N ARG A 37 20.54 -0.98 -0.49
CA ARG A 37 19.09 -1.07 -0.36
C ARG A 37 18.65 -1.28 1.10
N GLY A 38 19.40 -2.11 1.82
CA GLY A 38 19.15 -2.35 3.25
C GLY A 38 19.33 -1.09 4.09
N ASP A 39 20.42 -0.35 3.84
CA ASP A 39 20.71 0.90 4.53
C ASP A 39 19.62 1.95 4.25
N GLN A 40 19.20 2.11 2.98
CA GLN A 40 18.11 2.98 2.60
C GLN A 40 16.79 2.60 3.27
N LEU A 41 16.44 1.32 3.33
CA LEU A 41 15.22 0.85 3.97
C LEU A 41 15.27 1.06 5.49
N CYS A 42 16.42 0.81 6.13
CA CYS A 42 16.62 1.07 7.55
C CYS A 42 16.46 2.57 7.87
N GLU A 43 17.00 3.45 7.04
CA GLU A 43 16.83 4.90 7.19
C GLU A 43 15.36 5.33 7.03
N ILE A 44 14.69 4.87 5.96
CA ILE A 44 13.27 5.18 5.69
C ILE A 44 12.37 4.78 6.85
N LEU A 45 12.60 3.57 7.38
CA LEU A 45 11.75 2.96 8.41
C LEU A 45 12.24 3.23 9.83
N GLY A 46 13.36 3.95 10.01
CA GLY A 46 13.93 4.25 11.31
C GLY A 46 14.33 2.99 12.08
N VAL A 47 14.96 2.03 11.40
CA VAL A 47 15.43 0.77 12.00
C VAL A 47 16.91 0.89 12.35
N ASP A 48 17.23 0.64 13.62
CA ASP A 48 18.61 0.59 14.09
C ASP A 48 19.10 -0.87 14.06
N LEU A 49 20.21 -1.12 13.36
CA LEU A 49 20.84 -2.44 13.23
C LEU A 49 21.37 -2.99 14.58
N GLN A 50 21.57 -2.12 15.59
CA GLN A 50 21.99 -2.52 16.94
C GLN A 50 20.83 -3.04 17.81
N TRP A 51 19.62 -2.93 17.36
CA TRP A 51 18.46 -3.41 18.10
C TRP A 51 18.47 -4.92 18.28
N ARG A 52 17.80 -5.37 19.37
CA ARG A 52 17.52 -6.78 19.61
C ARG A 52 16.01 -7.02 19.58
N MET A 53 15.58 -7.99 18.80
CA MET A 53 14.16 -8.24 18.49
C MET A 53 13.28 -8.38 19.72
N PHE A 54 13.76 -9.03 20.79
CA PHE A 54 12.96 -9.24 22.01
C PHE A 54 12.72 -7.96 22.82
N LYS A 55 13.52 -6.90 22.62
CA LYS A 55 13.39 -5.59 23.30
C LYS A 55 12.52 -4.61 22.55
N LEU A 56 12.10 -4.93 21.33
CA LEU A 56 11.37 -4.02 20.48
C LEU A 56 9.88 -3.99 20.80
N SER A 57 9.27 -2.80 20.67
CA SER A 57 7.82 -2.66 20.58
C SER A 57 7.28 -3.34 19.31
N ASP A 58 5.99 -3.60 19.28
CA ASP A 58 5.37 -4.25 18.10
C ASP A 58 5.50 -3.39 16.84
N GLY A 59 5.36 -2.07 16.94
CA GLY A 59 5.61 -1.16 15.82
C GLY A 59 7.07 -1.19 15.34
N GLN A 60 8.05 -1.29 16.23
CA GLN A 60 9.45 -1.46 15.84
C GLN A 60 9.71 -2.80 15.17
N LYS A 61 9.14 -3.88 15.71
CA LYS A 61 9.20 -5.22 15.07
C LYS A 61 8.60 -5.18 13.67
N ARG A 62 7.46 -4.49 13.50
CA ARG A 62 6.81 -4.32 12.19
C ARG A 62 7.72 -3.61 11.20
N ARG A 63 8.43 -2.56 11.61
CA ARG A 63 9.40 -1.87 10.77
C ARG A 63 10.55 -2.78 10.33
N VAL A 64 11.10 -3.59 11.24
CA VAL A 64 12.13 -4.59 10.90
C VAL A 64 11.58 -5.61 9.90
N GLN A 65 10.35 -6.09 10.09
CA GLN A 65 9.71 -7.02 9.14
C GLN A 65 9.54 -6.39 7.74
N LEU A 66 9.20 -5.11 7.67
CA LEU A 66 9.14 -4.38 6.39
C LEU A 66 10.52 -4.31 5.72
N VAL A 67 11.60 -4.00 6.46
CA VAL A 67 12.96 -4.05 5.92
C VAL A 67 13.26 -5.44 5.37
N MET A 68 12.99 -6.49 6.14
CA MET A 68 13.21 -7.88 5.71
C MET A 68 12.50 -8.21 4.40
N GLY A 69 11.23 -7.82 4.29
CA GLY A 69 10.41 -8.12 3.13
C GLY A 69 10.78 -7.34 1.88
N LEU A 70 11.23 -6.11 2.07
CA LEU A 70 11.60 -5.22 0.98
C LEU A 70 13.07 -5.32 0.57
N LEU A 71 13.90 -6.03 1.36
CA LEU A 71 15.35 -6.14 1.14
C LEU A 71 15.70 -6.72 -0.23
N LYS A 72 15.04 -7.80 -0.62
CA LYS A 72 15.29 -8.44 -1.92
C LYS A 72 14.42 -7.79 -3.01
N PRO A 73 15.02 -7.50 -4.18
CA PRO A 73 14.26 -6.99 -5.31
C PRO A 73 13.15 -7.96 -5.75
N TRP A 74 11.98 -7.41 -6.07
CA TRP A 74 10.77 -8.13 -6.48
C TRP A 74 10.28 -7.67 -7.87
N LYS A 75 9.45 -8.48 -8.53
CA LYS A 75 8.73 -8.11 -9.76
C LYS A 75 7.29 -7.70 -9.47
N VAL A 76 6.65 -8.39 -8.54
CA VAL A 76 5.32 -8.06 -8.04
C VAL A 76 5.39 -8.09 -6.52
N LEU A 77 4.94 -7.01 -5.90
CA LEU A 77 4.85 -6.86 -4.45
C LEU A 77 3.38 -6.70 -4.07
N LEU A 78 2.91 -7.54 -3.17
CA LEU A 78 1.58 -7.40 -2.58
C LEU A 78 1.74 -6.92 -1.13
N LEU A 79 1.08 -5.83 -0.81
CA LEU A 79 1.06 -5.21 0.51
C LEU A 79 -0.38 -5.16 0.99
N ASP A 80 -0.61 -5.70 2.19
CA ASP A 80 -1.92 -5.68 2.84
C ASP A 80 -1.79 -4.99 4.19
N GLU A 81 -2.41 -3.80 4.31
CA GLU A 81 -2.45 -2.95 5.52
C GLU A 81 -1.08 -2.73 6.20
N VAL A 82 0.01 -2.71 5.43
CA VAL A 82 1.39 -2.75 5.98
C VAL A 82 1.84 -1.46 6.65
N THR A 83 1.10 -0.35 6.48
CA THR A 83 1.51 0.96 6.98
C THR A 83 0.72 1.46 8.18
N VAL A 84 -0.18 0.64 8.74
CA VAL A 84 -1.02 1.01 9.89
C VAL A 84 -0.18 1.45 11.10
N ASP A 85 0.93 0.75 11.36
CA ASP A 85 1.81 1.00 12.49
C ASP A 85 2.95 2.00 12.20
N LEU A 86 2.94 2.64 11.02
CA LEU A 86 3.94 3.64 10.66
C LEU A 86 3.44 5.05 10.98
N ASP A 87 4.34 5.89 11.47
CA ASP A 87 4.07 7.33 11.53
C ASP A 87 3.97 7.93 10.12
N VAL A 88 3.40 9.13 10.03
CA VAL A 88 3.12 9.82 8.76
C VAL A 88 4.38 10.02 7.92
N ILE A 89 5.53 10.30 8.57
CA ILE A 89 6.79 10.56 7.87
C ILE A 89 7.37 9.28 7.30
N ALA A 90 7.46 8.21 8.10
CA ALA A 90 7.96 6.91 7.66
C ALA A 90 7.08 6.33 6.54
N ARG A 91 5.74 6.48 6.68
CA ARG A 91 4.78 6.08 5.65
C ARG A 91 5.00 6.84 4.35
N GLY A 92 5.12 8.17 4.40
CA GLY A 92 5.38 9.00 3.21
C GLY A 92 6.66 8.60 2.49
N LYS A 93 7.76 8.41 3.23
CA LYS A 93 9.04 7.96 2.67
C LYS A 93 8.96 6.56 2.06
N LEU A 94 8.24 5.63 2.71
CA LEU A 94 8.03 4.29 2.17
C LEU A 94 7.25 4.33 0.85
N LEU A 95 6.16 5.09 0.78
CA LEU A 95 5.38 5.25 -0.45
C LEU A 95 6.22 5.86 -1.59
N GLN A 96 7.06 6.85 -1.29
CA GLN A 96 7.98 7.42 -2.27
C GLN A 96 8.99 6.38 -2.77
N PHE A 97 9.57 5.59 -1.87
CA PHE A 97 10.47 4.50 -2.22
C PHE A 97 9.79 3.47 -3.14
N LEU A 98 8.58 3.04 -2.80
CA LEU A 98 7.83 2.07 -3.62
C LEU A 98 7.50 2.64 -5.00
N LYS A 99 7.12 3.91 -5.10
CA LYS A 99 6.85 4.58 -6.39
C LYS A 99 8.12 4.64 -7.24
N TRP A 100 9.24 5.08 -6.67
CA TRP A 100 10.54 5.11 -7.34
C TRP A 100 10.96 3.71 -7.85
N GLU A 101 10.75 2.65 -7.07
CA GLU A 101 11.01 1.27 -7.47
C GLU A 101 10.20 0.86 -8.71
N THR A 102 8.91 1.21 -8.75
CA THR A 102 8.05 0.88 -9.91
C THR A 102 8.48 1.62 -11.17
N GLU A 103 8.91 2.86 -11.04
CA GLU A 103 9.34 3.70 -12.16
C GLU A 103 10.72 3.29 -12.71
N THR A 104 11.64 2.85 -11.83
CA THR A 104 13.03 2.55 -12.22
C THR A 104 13.29 1.10 -12.58
N ARG A 105 12.49 0.14 -12.06
CA ARG A 105 12.81 -1.28 -12.15
C ARG A 105 11.80 -2.16 -12.89
N GLN A 106 10.79 -1.59 -13.54
CA GLN A 106 9.73 -2.37 -14.22
C GLN A 106 9.14 -3.46 -13.31
N CYS A 107 8.73 -3.05 -12.12
CA CYS A 107 8.03 -3.89 -11.15
C CYS A 107 6.67 -3.29 -10.83
N SER A 108 5.80 -4.08 -10.18
CA SER A 108 4.45 -3.66 -9.81
C SER A 108 4.24 -3.79 -8.32
N VAL A 109 3.53 -2.84 -7.75
CA VAL A 109 3.06 -2.88 -6.35
C VAL A 109 1.54 -2.92 -6.36
N VAL A 110 0.97 -3.88 -5.65
CA VAL A 110 -0.45 -3.93 -5.32
C VAL A 110 -0.57 -3.65 -3.83
N TYR A 111 -1.25 -2.59 -3.47
CA TYR A 111 -1.38 -2.14 -2.09
C TYR A 111 -2.85 -2.06 -1.68
N ALA A 112 -3.26 -2.97 -0.81
CA ALA A 112 -4.56 -2.95 -0.16
C ALA A 112 -4.46 -2.13 1.13
N THR A 113 -5.33 -1.12 1.28
CA THR A 113 -5.35 -0.26 2.47
C THR A 113 -6.69 0.46 2.62
N HIS A 114 -7.03 0.79 3.86
CA HIS A 114 -8.12 1.70 4.21
C HIS A 114 -7.62 3.10 4.59
N ILE A 115 -6.31 3.36 4.53
CA ILE A 115 -5.70 4.66 4.83
C ILE A 115 -5.34 5.35 3.51
N PHE A 116 -6.11 6.36 3.11
CA PHE A 116 -6.01 7.03 1.81
C PHE A 116 -5.14 8.29 1.81
N ASP A 117 -4.63 8.71 2.97
CA ASP A 117 -3.78 9.89 3.09
C ASP A 117 -2.46 9.68 2.34
N GLY A 118 -2.05 10.67 1.56
CA GLY A 118 -0.85 10.63 0.74
C GLY A 118 -0.94 9.76 -0.51
N LEU A 119 -2.11 9.17 -0.83
CA LEU A 119 -2.30 8.32 -2.00
C LEU A 119 -2.90 9.03 -3.22
N ALA A 120 -3.25 10.31 -3.14
CA ALA A 120 -3.97 11.01 -4.22
C ALA A 120 -3.35 10.84 -5.61
N GLN A 121 -2.03 10.99 -5.72
CA GLN A 121 -1.29 10.91 -6.98
C GLN A 121 -0.30 9.73 -7.00
N TRP A 122 -0.39 8.85 -6.02
CA TRP A 122 0.55 7.75 -5.86
C TRP A 122 0.23 6.56 -6.76
N PRO A 123 -1.02 6.04 -6.83
CA PRO A 123 -1.36 4.89 -7.64
C PRO A 123 -1.56 5.27 -9.11
N ASP A 124 -1.20 4.39 -10.01
CA ASP A 124 -1.55 4.49 -11.43
C ASP A 124 -2.99 3.99 -11.67
N GLN A 125 -3.44 3.03 -10.86
CA GLN A 125 -4.78 2.46 -10.92
C GLN A 125 -5.37 2.27 -9.53
N VAL A 126 -6.68 2.46 -9.41
CA VAL A 126 -7.45 2.13 -8.21
C VAL A 126 -8.48 1.06 -8.57
N LEU A 127 -8.55 0.01 -7.77
CA LEU A 127 -9.47 -1.10 -7.93
C LEU A 127 -10.40 -1.15 -6.72
N HIS A 128 -11.70 -1.20 -6.97
CA HIS A 128 -12.69 -1.45 -5.94
C HIS A 128 -13.06 -2.94 -5.93
N LEU A 129 -12.80 -3.60 -4.80
CA LEU A 129 -13.10 -5.00 -4.61
C LEU A 129 -14.31 -5.14 -3.69
N LYS A 130 -15.27 -5.96 -4.11
CA LYS A 130 -16.44 -6.33 -3.33
C LYS A 130 -16.73 -7.82 -3.53
N GLU A 131 -16.92 -8.55 -2.44
CA GLU A 131 -17.24 -9.99 -2.48
C GLU A 131 -16.30 -10.82 -3.37
N GLY A 132 -14.99 -10.51 -3.33
CA GLY A 132 -13.97 -11.20 -4.11
C GLY A 132 -13.94 -10.84 -5.60
N ARG A 133 -14.69 -9.83 -6.04
CA ARG A 133 -14.74 -9.37 -7.42
C ARG A 133 -14.27 -7.92 -7.54
N ILE A 134 -13.66 -7.60 -8.68
CA ILE A 134 -13.36 -6.21 -9.04
C ILE A 134 -14.63 -5.65 -9.68
N ILE A 135 -15.26 -4.67 -9.04
CA ILE A 135 -16.49 -4.03 -9.52
C ILE A 135 -16.22 -2.68 -10.19
N ASP A 136 -15.17 -1.96 -9.76
CA ASP A 136 -14.72 -0.73 -10.40
C ASP A 136 -13.21 -0.76 -10.62
N ARG A 137 -12.78 -0.16 -11.73
CA ARG A 137 -11.38 0.04 -12.08
C ARG A 137 -11.19 1.43 -12.66
N LEU A 138 -10.36 2.23 -12.04
CA LEU A 138 -10.04 3.59 -12.47
C LEU A 138 -8.55 3.70 -12.79
N ASP A 139 -8.23 4.34 -13.90
CA ASP A 139 -6.90 4.83 -14.24
C ASP A 139 -6.77 6.23 -13.64
N CYS A 140 -5.83 6.41 -12.70
CA CYS A 140 -5.73 7.65 -11.94
C CYS A 140 -5.32 8.85 -12.82
N HIS A 141 -4.57 8.61 -13.88
CA HIS A 141 -4.13 9.71 -14.77
C HIS A 141 -5.24 10.16 -15.71
N ARG A 142 -6.09 9.24 -16.13
CA ARG A 142 -7.17 9.50 -17.10
C ARG A 142 -8.50 9.82 -16.42
N ASP A 143 -8.85 9.01 -15.41
CA ASP A 143 -10.21 8.96 -14.89
C ASP A 143 -10.39 9.77 -13.60
N VAL A 144 -9.31 10.10 -12.87
CA VAL A 144 -9.37 10.84 -11.61
C VAL A 144 -8.87 12.27 -11.79
N LYS A 145 -9.73 13.24 -11.50
CA LYS A 145 -9.39 14.68 -11.58
C LYS A 145 -9.59 15.33 -10.21
N PHE A 146 -8.53 15.96 -9.71
CA PHE A 146 -8.59 16.79 -8.52
C PHE A 146 -8.83 18.25 -8.94
N THR A 147 -9.94 18.84 -8.51
CA THR A 147 -10.31 20.22 -8.85
C THR A 147 -10.18 21.11 -7.63
N THR A 148 -9.65 22.32 -7.84
CA THR A 148 -9.54 23.37 -6.81
C THR A 148 -10.76 24.28 -6.77
N ALA A 149 -11.83 23.96 -7.49
CA ALA A 149 -13.01 24.80 -7.64
C ALA A 149 -13.68 25.14 -6.29
N ASN A 150 -14.06 26.40 -6.14
CA ASN A 150 -14.64 27.01 -4.94
C ASN A 150 -16.11 26.63 -4.66
N ASP A 151 -16.59 25.50 -5.18
CA ASP A 151 -17.96 25.10 -4.96
C ASP A 151 -18.18 24.60 -3.53
N ALA A 152 -19.28 25.01 -2.94
CA ALA A 152 -19.60 24.90 -1.51
C ALA A 152 -19.99 23.47 -1.08
N GLY A 153 -19.03 22.56 -1.07
CA GLY A 153 -19.23 21.19 -0.58
C GLY A 153 -17.92 20.58 -0.05
N ASN A 154 -17.95 19.91 1.08
CA ASN A 154 -16.83 19.13 1.60
C ASN A 154 -16.57 17.93 0.70
N GLY A 155 -15.46 17.94 -0.06
CA GLY A 155 -14.96 16.77 -0.78
C GLY A 155 -16.01 16.04 -1.61
N THR A 156 -16.72 16.76 -2.50
CA THR A 156 -17.75 16.15 -3.37
C THR A 156 -17.07 15.29 -4.43
N VAL A 157 -17.48 14.04 -4.51
CA VAL A 157 -17.13 13.14 -5.61
C VAL A 157 -18.29 13.11 -6.59
N ALA A 158 -18.04 13.58 -7.82
CA ALA A 158 -18.94 13.30 -8.93
C ALA A 158 -18.48 11.97 -9.56
N PHE A 159 -19.08 10.89 -9.15
CA PHE A 159 -18.87 9.56 -9.73
C PHE A 159 -20.15 9.16 -10.48
N ASN A 160 -19.99 8.84 -11.75
CA ASN A 160 -21.05 8.24 -12.56
C ASN A 160 -20.50 6.97 -13.19
N ARG A 161 -21.08 5.82 -12.88
CA ARG A 161 -20.68 4.52 -13.46
C ARG A 161 -20.82 4.47 -14.98
N GLN A 162 -21.63 5.34 -15.55
CA GLN A 162 -21.78 5.44 -17.03
C GLN A 162 -20.66 6.24 -17.68
N THR A 163 -19.94 7.07 -16.91
CA THR A 163 -18.77 7.82 -17.37
C THR A 163 -17.63 7.58 -16.37
N PRO A 164 -16.52 6.96 -16.77
CA PRO A 164 -15.46 6.56 -15.84
C PRO A 164 -14.62 7.73 -15.29
N VAL A 165 -15.08 8.97 -15.43
CA VAL A 165 -14.36 10.15 -14.93
C VAL A 165 -14.87 10.52 -13.55
N VAL A 166 -13.98 10.45 -12.57
CA VAL A 166 -14.22 10.87 -11.17
C VAL A 166 -13.61 12.24 -10.95
N SER A 167 -14.42 13.20 -10.55
CA SER A 167 -13.94 14.53 -10.14
C SER A 167 -13.97 14.63 -8.62
N ILE A 168 -12.82 14.91 -8.00
CA ILE A 168 -12.67 15.12 -6.56
C ILE A 168 -12.32 16.57 -6.33
N SER A 169 -13.19 17.31 -5.65
CA SER A 169 -13.00 18.73 -5.36
C SER A 169 -12.47 18.98 -3.95
N LYS A 170 -11.63 20.01 -3.78
CA LYS A 170 -11.10 20.57 -2.53
C LYS A 170 -10.10 19.73 -1.74
N VAL A 171 -9.99 18.43 -1.98
CA VAL A 171 -9.02 17.56 -1.29
C VAL A 171 -8.23 16.74 -2.28
N SER A 172 -6.92 16.78 -2.18
CA SER A 172 -6.03 15.89 -2.95
C SER A 172 -5.93 14.54 -2.21
N SER A 173 -7.03 13.80 -2.16
CA SER A 173 -7.13 12.52 -1.47
C SER A 173 -8.10 11.59 -2.19
N LEU A 174 -7.87 10.28 -2.12
CA LEU A 174 -8.79 9.25 -2.60
C LEU A 174 -9.87 8.88 -1.56
N HIS A 175 -9.79 9.42 -0.35
CA HIS A 175 -10.77 9.15 0.70
C HIS A 175 -12.22 9.43 0.28
N PRO A 176 -12.57 10.56 -0.39
CA PRO A 176 -13.94 10.80 -0.82
C PRO A 176 -14.46 9.75 -1.81
N LEU A 177 -13.60 9.24 -2.70
CA LEU A 177 -13.95 8.16 -3.64
C LEU A 177 -14.27 6.87 -2.89
N ALA A 178 -13.45 6.49 -1.92
CA ALA A 178 -13.68 5.31 -1.10
C ALA A 178 -14.99 5.42 -0.30
N VAL A 179 -15.28 6.59 0.28
CA VAL A 179 -16.55 6.85 0.97
C VAL A 179 -17.75 6.70 0.03
N ALA A 180 -17.66 7.25 -1.20
CA ALA A 180 -18.72 7.11 -2.19
C ALA A 180 -19.00 5.65 -2.53
N TRP A 181 -17.97 4.87 -2.81
CA TRP A 181 -18.09 3.43 -3.09
C TRP A 181 -18.72 2.67 -1.92
N LEU A 182 -18.23 2.89 -0.69
CA LEU A 182 -18.75 2.22 0.50
C LEU A 182 -20.21 2.63 0.82
N THR A 183 -20.62 3.83 0.43
CA THR A 183 -22.01 4.30 0.61
C THR A 183 -22.96 3.68 -0.41
N ASP A 184 -22.48 3.47 -1.64
CA ASP A 184 -23.30 2.90 -2.72
C ASP A 184 -23.41 1.36 -2.63
N ASP A 185 -22.45 0.69 -2.04
CA ASP A 185 -22.41 -0.77 -1.89
C ASP A 185 -23.66 -1.39 -1.23
N PRO A 186 -24.24 -0.86 -0.14
CA PRO A 186 -25.46 -1.38 0.46
C PRO A 186 -26.70 -1.28 -0.45
N ASN A 187 -26.72 -0.31 -1.36
CA ASN A 187 -27.85 -0.10 -2.27
C ASN A 187 -27.84 -1.14 -3.41
N GLU A 188 -26.68 -1.63 -3.82
CA GLU A 188 -26.57 -2.69 -4.82
C GLU A 188 -26.96 -4.07 -4.30
N LEU A 189 -26.66 -4.37 -3.03
CA LEU A 189 -27.06 -5.63 -2.39
C LEU A 189 -28.59 -5.81 -2.39
N LYS A 190 -29.36 -4.72 -2.40
CA LYS A 190 -30.83 -4.77 -2.49
C LYS A 190 -31.36 -5.05 -3.90
N GLN A 191 -30.52 -4.89 -4.93
CA GLN A 191 -30.86 -5.09 -6.34
C GLN A 191 -30.27 -6.38 -6.93
N ALA A 192 -29.36 -7.04 -6.21
CA ALA A 192 -28.79 -8.31 -6.65
C ALA A 192 -29.85 -9.43 -6.52
N THR A 193 -30.28 -9.98 -7.62
CA THR A 193 -31.11 -11.19 -7.67
C THR A 193 -30.41 -12.32 -6.92
N PRO A 194 -31.11 -13.07 -6.03
CA PRO A 194 -30.50 -14.22 -5.35
C PRO A 194 -29.91 -15.18 -6.37
N LEU A 195 -28.71 -15.66 -6.12
CA LEU A 195 -28.11 -16.74 -6.92
C LEU A 195 -29.03 -17.97 -6.82
N PRO A 196 -29.27 -18.67 -7.95
CA PRO A 196 -30.03 -19.91 -7.89
C PRO A 196 -29.30 -20.92 -7.02
N ASP A 197 -30.02 -21.53 -6.10
CA ASP A 197 -29.54 -22.60 -5.23
C ASP A 197 -28.92 -23.72 -6.08
N VAL A 198 -27.65 -24.08 -5.77
CA VAL A 198 -26.92 -25.21 -6.36
C VAL A 198 -27.03 -26.42 -5.44
#